data_220efa111c16b3bc9b3eeadb515613b2
#
_entry.id   220efa111c16b3bc9b3eeadb515613b2
#
_cell.length_a   1.000
_cell.length_b   1.000
_cell.length_c   1.000
_cell.angle_alpha   90.00
_cell.angle_beta   90.00
_cell.angle_gamma   90.00
#
_symmetry.space_group_name_H-M   'P 1'
#
loop_
_entity.id
_entity.type
_entity.pdbx_description
1 polymer ?
#
loop_
_entity_poly.entity_id
_entity_poly.type
_entity_poly.pdbx_seq_one_letter_code
_entity_poly.pdbx_strand_id
1 'polypeptide(L)'
;MCGIFGVISDSINKADLKQLVNHSKQRGVDSSGLIYLKSGIYHVDRADYNVEKLLHVVSPYNSSVVCGHSRLITNGLGDNQPVVRESIAVIHNGIIVNEDVVWSNLKKQRHFVIDSEVIVAIAEEVLENGGEIVDIPERVLSLCKGVISCAMIFPEMGKLLLFSNNGSLYIGNKGLDFYFASERFGLDLIKCDNIGQLKNEDFKLLEIPGNRQSFAIKDYKIRSEDLIPEFKFISSEEKLLEHRSPKIKRCTNCVLPETMPFIRFDDKGVCNYCKNYRLRNVPKPKEELFKLVEGYRRPGKELDCIVPFSGGRDSCFGLHLIVKELKMKPVTYTYDWGMVTDLGRRNISRMCSQLGVENIIVAADISLKRRNIRMNLEAWLKSPHLGMMAMLTAGDKHFFRHVETIKKQTGISLNLWGVNPLEVTHFKTGFLGIEPDFEEKRVYSNGAMKQFRYHSKRFIAMTESLGYFNRSLWDTLSGEYYRSFTEKQDYYHLFDYWRWDEDLVNDVLLGEYVWEKAIDTPTTWRIGDGTAAFYNYVYYTVAGFSEHDTFRSNQIREGQITREQALILLEEENRPRYPNIRWYLDTLGLDYEKVIKVVNSIPKLYKE
;
A
#
# COMPACT_ATOMS: atom_id res chain seq x y z
N MET A 1 3.05 -8.37 -0.38
CA MET A 1 3.60 -8.73 0.96
C MET A 1 2.55 -9.55 1.65
N CYS A 2 2.94 -10.67 2.22
CA CYS A 2 2.07 -11.77 2.56
C CYS A 2 2.13 -12.07 4.07
N GLY A 3 1.25 -12.92 4.61
CA GLY A 3 1.39 -13.45 5.95
C GLY A 3 1.97 -14.85 5.89
N ILE A 4 3.12 -15.09 6.52
CA ILE A 4 3.68 -16.43 6.68
C ILE A 4 3.57 -16.88 8.14
N PHE A 5 3.38 -18.16 8.33
CA PHE A 5 3.30 -18.80 9.65
C PHE A 5 3.70 -20.26 9.57
N GLY A 6 4.03 -20.85 10.71
CA GLY A 6 4.26 -22.29 10.75
C GLY A 6 4.41 -22.84 12.16
N VAL A 7 4.40 -24.16 12.24
CA VAL A 7 4.56 -24.94 13.45
C VAL A 7 5.36 -26.20 13.18
N ILE A 8 6.27 -26.52 14.09
CA ILE A 8 6.93 -27.84 14.20
C ILE A 8 6.51 -28.40 15.55
N SER A 9 5.90 -29.61 15.57
CA SER A 9 5.35 -30.24 16.75
C SER A 9 5.18 -31.75 16.50
N ASP A 10 5.35 -32.57 17.51
CA ASP A 10 4.99 -33.99 17.42
C ASP A 10 3.46 -34.21 17.37
N SER A 11 2.68 -33.23 17.83
CA SER A 11 1.21 -33.25 17.83
C SER A 11 0.64 -31.84 17.71
N ILE A 12 0.31 -31.41 16.49
CA ILE A 12 -0.12 -30.06 16.21
C ILE A 12 -1.43 -29.71 16.92
N ASN A 13 -1.41 -28.65 17.71
CA ASN A 13 -2.60 -28.10 18.34
C ASN A 13 -3.48 -27.40 17.30
N LYS A 14 -4.68 -27.95 17.07
CA LYS A 14 -5.64 -27.44 16.08
C LYS A 14 -6.12 -26.01 16.37
N ALA A 15 -6.27 -25.66 17.65
CA ALA A 15 -6.74 -24.32 18.03
C ALA A 15 -5.65 -23.27 17.77
N ASP A 16 -4.41 -23.56 18.11
CA ASP A 16 -3.27 -22.68 17.89
C ASP A 16 -3.04 -22.45 16.40
N LEU A 17 -3.01 -23.51 15.59
CA LEU A 17 -2.86 -23.38 14.13
C LEU A 17 -4.01 -22.56 13.51
N LYS A 18 -5.26 -22.75 13.94
CA LYS A 18 -6.40 -21.94 13.47
C LYS A 18 -6.25 -20.46 13.85
N GLN A 19 -5.73 -20.15 15.05
CA GLN A 19 -5.52 -18.75 15.45
C GLN A 19 -4.44 -18.09 14.59
N LEU A 20 -3.31 -18.75 14.34
CA LEU A 20 -2.26 -18.26 13.44
C LEU A 20 -2.78 -18.01 12.02
N VAL A 21 -3.53 -18.96 11.47
CA VAL A 21 -4.17 -18.85 10.15
C VAL A 21 -5.13 -17.66 10.11
N ASN A 22 -5.98 -17.51 11.12
CA ASN A 22 -6.94 -16.41 11.18
C ASN A 22 -6.25 -15.05 11.27
N HIS A 23 -5.15 -14.95 12.00
CA HIS A 23 -4.39 -13.71 12.06
C HIS A 23 -3.68 -13.42 10.74
N SER A 24 -3.07 -14.44 10.11
CA SER A 24 -2.35 -14.24 8.84
C SER A 24 -3.23 -13.72 7.70
N LYS A 25 -4.55 -13.99 7.72
CA LYS A 25 -5.51 -13.45 6.75
C LYS A 25 -5.57 -11.92 6.72
N GLN A 26 -5.16 -11.24 7.78
CA GLN A 26 -5.07 -9.77 7.81
C GLN A 26 -4.22 -9.23 6.66
N ARG A 27 -3.19 -9.98 6.24
CA ARG A 27 -2.25 -9.58 5.18
C ARG A 27 -2.71 -9.92 3.77
N GLY A 28 -3.75 -10.70 3.60
CA GLY A 28 -4.35 -11.00 2.29
C GLY A 28 -5.30 -12.18 2.35
N VAL A 29 -6.28 -12.16 1.48
CA VAL A 29 -7.31 -13.22 1.36
C VAL A 29 -7.47 -13.73 -0.06
N ASP A 30 -6.64 -13.25 -0.99
CA ASP A 30 -6.81 -13.48 -2.41
C ASP A 30 -6.36 -14.88 -2.84
N SER A 31 -5.25 -15.35 -2.29
CA SER A 31 -4.76 -16.71 -2.48
C SER A 31 -4.02 -17.21 -1.24
N SER A 32 -3.69 -18.48 -1.21
CA SER A 32 -3.07 -19.14 -0.05
C SER A 32 -2.28 -20.37 -0.46
N GLY A 33 -1.40 -20.82 0.45
CA GLY A 33 -0.70 -22.07 0.31
C GLY A 33 -0.33 -22.66 1.65
N LEU A 34 -0.23 -23.97 1.66
CA LEU A 34 0.24 -24.78 2.80
C LEU A 34 1.30 -25.75 2.34
N ILE A 35 2.30 -25.97 3.17
CA ILE A 35 3.24 -27.08 3.04
C ILE A 35 3.27 -27.85 4.36
N TYR A 36 3.14 -29.17 4.31
CA TYR A 36 3.09 -30.01 5.50
C TYR A 36 3.64 -31.41 5.21
N LEU A 37 4.23 -32.01 6.23
CA LEU A 37 4.79 -33.35 6.15
C LEU A 37 3.78 -34.40 6.59
N LYS A 38 3.42 -35.33 5.69
CA LYS A 38 2.51 -36.44 6.01
C LYS A 38 3.03 -37.71 5.36
N SER A 39 3.16 -38.79 6.17
CA SER A 39 3.62 -40.11 5.70
C SER A 39 4.94 -40.04 4.94
N GLY A 40 5.88 -39.19 5.35
CA GLY A 40 7.20 -39.04 4.74
C GLY A 40 7.24 -38.22 3.45
N ILE A 41 6.12 -37.66 3.03
CA ILE A 41 6.02 -36.81 1.80
C ILE A 41 5.62 -35.40 2.21
N TYR A 42 6.28 -34.39 1.61
CA TYR A 42 5.86 -33.00 1.73
C TYR A 42 4.74 -32.69 0.75
N HIS A 43 3.55 -32.43 1.27
CA HIS A 43 2.41 -31.99 0.50
C HIS A 43 2.44 -30.46 0.37
N VAL A 44 2.30 -29.96 -0.84
CA VAL A 44 2.21 -28.53 -1.15
C VAL A 44 0.86 -28.25 -1.79
N ASP A 45 -0.04 -27.65 -1.03
CA ASP A 45 -1.39 -27.31 -1.47
C ASP A 45 -1.50 -25.80 -1.64
N ARG A 46 -1.84 -25.35 -2.87
CA ARG A 46 -1.98 -23.92 -3.23
C ARG A 46 -3.41 -23.65 -3.71
N ALA A 47 -3.97 -22.50 -3.33
CA ALA A 47 -5.34 -22.14 -3.68
C ALA A 47 -5.48 -20.66 -4.04
N ASP A 48 -6.43 -20.34 -4.92
CA ASP A 48 -6.82 -18.98 -5.29
C ASP A 48 -7.95 -18.42 -4.37
N TYR A 49 -7.95 -18.86 -3.12
CA TYR A 49 -8.83 -18.40 -2.04
C TYR A 49 -8.08 -18.35 -0.71
N ASN A 50 -8.75 -17.83 0.33
CA ASN A 50 -8.12 -17.59 1.63
C ASN A 50 -7.65 -18.87 2.33
N VAL A 51 -6.61 -18.72 3.17
CA VAL A 51 -5.92 -19.80 3.84
C VAL A 51 -6.78 -20.55 4.87
N GLU A 52 -7.80 -19.94 5.46
CA GLU A 52 -8.70 -20.63 6.40
C GLU A 52 -9.53 -21.70 5.69
N LYS A 53 -10.04 -21.38 4.50
CA LYS A 53 -10.75 -22.35 3.65
C LYS A 53 -9.81 -23.47 3.21
N LEU A 54 -8.56 -23.14 2.83
CA LEU A 54 -7.56 -24.15 2.47
C LEU A 54 -7.23 -25.05 3.64
N LEU A 55 -7.00 -24.50 4.83
CA LEU A 55 -6.76 -25.28 6.06
C LEU A 55 -7.92 -26.26 6.35
N HIS A 56 -9.15 -25.83 6.13
CA HIS A 56 -10.33 -26.70 6.33
C HIS A 56 -10.38 -27.86 5.33
N VAL A 57 -10.08 -27.59 4.06
CA VAL A 57 -10.07 -28.60 2.98
C VAL A 57 -8.96 -29.63 3.18
N VAL A 58 -7.74 -29.17 3.51
CA VAL A 58 -6.53 -30.00 3.62
C VAL A 58 -6.47 -30.74 4.95
N SER A 59 -6.85 -30.08 6.06
CA SER A 59 -6.84 -30.63 7.42
C SER A 59 -5.51 -31.29 7.83
N PRO A 60 -4.36 -30.56 7.82
CA PRO A 60 -3.02 -31.15 7.98
C PRO A 60 -2.63 -31.42 9.44
N TYR A 61 -3.60 -31.70 10.30
CA TYR A 61 -3.40 -31.78 11.77
C TYR A 61 -2.61 -33.01 12.26
N ASN A 62 -2.44 -34.02 11.43
CA ASN A 62 -1.66 -35.20 11.72
C ASN A 62 -0.23 -35.12 11.14
N SER A 63 0.27 -33.93 10.94
CA SER A 63 1.60 -33.64 10.41
C SER A 63 2.52 -33.20 11.54
N SER A 64 3.84 -33.40 11.40
CA SER A 64 4.86 -32.91 12.34
C SER A 64 5.34 -31.50 12.02
N VAL A 65 5.07 -31.00 10.80
CA VAL A 65 5.34 -29.64 10.38
C VAL A 65 4.21 -29.14 9.50
N VAL A 66 3.77 -27.91 9.72
CA VAL A 66 2.87 -27.17 8.83
C VAL A 66 3.39 -25.75 8.70
N CYS A 67 3.68 -25.33 7.48
CA CYS A 67 3.98 -23.95 7.15
C CYS A 67 2.93 -23.43 6.17
N GLY A 68 2.57 -22.16 6.29
CA GLY A 68 1.49 -21.59 5.49
C GLY A 68 1.74 -20.15 5.09
N HIS A 69 0.98 -19.75 4.08
CA HIS A 69 1.09 -18.48 3.43
C HIS A 69 -0.29 -17.91 3.10
N SER A 70 -0.52 -16.68 3.46
CA SER A 70 -1.73 -15.91 3.17
C SER A 70 -1.35 -14.73 2.28
N ARG A 71 -1.91 -14.63 1.07
CA ARG A 71 -1.39 -13.76 0.02
C ARG A 71 -2.33 -12.63 -0.33
N LEU A 72 -1.77 -11.43 -0.37
CA LEU A 72 -2.23 -10.31 -1.17
C LEU A 72 -1.60 -10.44 -2.57
N ILE A 73 -2.41 -10.50 -3.61
CA ILE A 73 -1.90 -10.65 -4.98
C ILE A 73 -1.26 -9.35 -5.45
N THR A 74 0.03 -9.46 -5.84
CA THR A 74 0.83 -8.36 -6.41
C THR A 74 1.28 -8.65 -7.83
N ASN A 75 1.28 -9.91 -8.24
CA ASN A 75 1.47 -10.43 -9.59
C ASN A 75 0.35 -11.44 -9.88
N GLY A 76 0.26 -11.99 -11.06
CA GLY A 76 -0.85 -12.86 -11.48
C GLY A 76 -1.11 -14.07 -10.60
N LEU A 77 -2.27 -14.71 -10.80
CA LEU A 77 -2.66 -15.96 -10.12
C LEU A 77 -1.98 -17.20 -10.70
N GLY A 78 -1.28 -17.08 -11.82
CA GLY A 78 -0.62 -18.19 -12.48
C GLY A 78 0.35 -18.92 -11.56
N ASP A 79 1.07 -18.16 -10.75
CA ASP A 79 2.06 -18.65 -9.80
C ASP A 79 1.64 -18.30 -8.36
N ASN A 80 1.79 -19.26 -7.45
CA ASN A 80 1.46 -19.10 -6.05
C ASN A 80 2.54 -19.73 -5.16
N GLN A 81 2.55 -19.36 -3.91
CA GLN A 81 3.43 -19.96 -2.89
C GLN A 81 2.71 -21.11 -2.16
N PRO A 82 3.45 -22.08 -1.59
CA PRO A 82 4.92 -22.22 -1.57
C PRO A 82 5.51 -22.40 -2.97
N VAL A 83 6.62 -21.73 -3.27
CA VAL A 83 7.37 -21.96 -4.49
C VAL A 83 8.27 -23.17 -4.29
N VAL A 84 8.21 -24.12 -5.21
CA VAL A 84 9.01 -25.35 -5.18
C VAL A 84 9.85 -25.43 -6.46
N ARG A 85 11.14 -25.62 -6.27
CA ARG A 85 12.10 -25.96 -7.31
C ARG A 85 12.89 -27.17 -6.84
N GLU A 86 13.04 -28.17 -7.72
CA GLU A 86 13.76 -29.41 -7.40
C GLU A 86 13.45 -29.96 -5.99
N SER A 87 14.38 -29.80 -5.05
CA SER A 87 14.29 -30.30 -3.67
C SER A 87 14.14 -29.20 -2.62
N ILE A 88 13.82 -27.96 -3.00
CA ILE A 88 13.68 -26.82 -2.07
C ILE A 88 12.32 -26.16 -2.23
N ALA A 89 11.66 -25.88 -1.10
CA ALA A 89 10.44 -25.09 -1.07
C ALA A 89 10.62 -23.81 -0.26
N VAL A 90 10.01 -22.70 -0.69
CA VAL A 90 10.02 -21.41 0.02
C VAL A 90 8.62 -20.84 0.16
N ILE A 91 8.35 -20.27 1.33
CA ILE A 91 7.31 -19.25 1.53
C ILE A 91 7.99 -17.93 1.91
N HIS A 92 7.56 -16.85 1.28
CA HIS A 92 8.19 -15.53 1.35
C HIS A 92 7.15 -14.44 1.64
N ASN A 93 7.43 -13.63 2.63
CA ASN A 93 6.72 -12.38 2.90
C ASN A 93 7.62 -11.21 2.51
N GLY A 94 7.32 -10.56 1.41
CA GLY A 94 8.08 -9.44 0.90
C GLY A 94 7.79 -9.13 -0.57
N ILE A 95 8.61 -8.27 -1.16
CA ILE A 95 8.72 -8.01 -2.60
C ILE A 95 10.19 -7.77 -2.90
N ILE A 96 10.74 -8.55 -3.80
CA ILE A 96 12.10 -8.37 -4.33
C ILE A 96 12.02 -7.36 -5.47
N VAL A 97 12.71 -6.23 -5.34
CA VAL A 97 12.57 -5.10 -6.27
C VAL A 97 13.62 -5.06 -7.37
N ASN A 98 14.55 -6.01 -7.38
CA ASN A 98 15.63 -6.12 -8.37
C ASN A 98 15.76 -7.54 -8.94
N GLU A 99 14.67 -8.31 -8.96
CA GLU A 99 14.71 -9.72 -9.37
C GLU A 99 15.30 -9.92 -10.77
N ASP A 100 14.95 -9.08 -11.75
CA ASP A 100 15.47 -9.19 -13.12
C ASP A 100 16.99 -9.06 -13.18
N VAL A 101 17.57 -8.15 -12.36
CA VAL A 101 19.03 -7.98 -12.25
C VAL A 101 19.67 -9.22 -11.62
N VAL A 102 19.02 -9.80 -10.60
CA VAL A 102 19.53 -11.03 -9.96
C VAL A 102 19.49 -12.18 -10.95
N TRP A 103 18.35 -12.39 -11.63
CA TRP A 103 18.21 -13.44 -12.66
C TRP A 103 19.24 -13.32 -13.78
N SER A 104 19.58 -12.12 -14.22
CA SER A 104 20.60 -11.91 -15.27
C SER A 104 22.00 -12.36 -14.87
N ASN A 105 22.27 -12.50 -13.55
CA ASN A 105 23.55 -12.91 -13.00
C ASN A 105 23.59 -14.37 -12.51
N LEU A 106 22.42 -15.03 -12.40
CA LEU A 106 22.33 -16.43 -12.01
C LEU A 106 22.51 -17.36 -13.22
N LYS A 107 23.14 -18.51 -13.00
CA LYS A 107 23.24 -19.58 -14.01
C LYS A 107 22.02 -20.50 -14.05
N LYS A 108 20.90 -20.06 -13.47
CA LYS A 108 19.66 -20.80 -13.35
C LYS A 108 18.60 -20.27 -14.31
N GLN A 109 17.74 -21.14 -14.83
CA GLN A 109 16.61 -20.73 -15.64
C GLN A 109 15.42 -20.35 -14.76
N ARG A 110 14.75 -19.25 -15.08
CA ARG A 110 13.49 -18.82 -14.46
C ARG A 110 12.33 -19.70 -14.97
N HIS A 111 11.50 -20.23 -14.07
CA HIS A 111 10.33 -21.04 -14.38
C HIS A 111 9.01 -20.33 -14.08
N PHE A 112 9.00 -19.42 -13.10
CA PHE A 112 7.80 -18.74 -12.60
C PHE A 112 7.93 -17.21 -12.71
N VAL A 113 6.80 -16.54 -12.75
CA VAL A 113 6.74 -15.07 -12.76
C VAL A 113 6.93 -14.49 -11.34
N ILE A 114 6.62 -15.29 -10.31
CA ILE A 114 6.71 -14.84 -8.92
C ILE A 114 8.15 -14.53 -8.48
N ASP A 115 8.36 -13.37 -7.88
CA ASP A 115 9.67 -12.89 -7.40
C ASP A 115 10.37 -13.83 -6.40
N SER A 116 9.57 -14.55 -5.61
CA SER A 116 10.08 -15.49 -4.58
C SER A 116 10.87 -16.65 -5.17
N GLU A 117 10.74 -16.97 -6.46
CA GLU A 117 11.49 -18.03 -7.11
C GLU A 117 13.00 -17.77 -7.09
N VAL A 118 13.42 -16.52 -7.22
CA VAL A 118 14.84 -16.16 -7.25
C VAL A 118 15.55 -16.57 -5.95
N ILE A 119 14.84 -16.57 -4.80
CA ILE A 119 15.39 -17.00 -3.50
C ILE A 119 15.77 -18.48 -3.56
N VAL A 120 14.91 -19.32 -4.13
CA VAL A 120 15.18 -20.74 -4.27
C VAL A 120 16.34 -20.97 -5.24
N ALA A 121 16.37 -20.26 -6.36
CA ALA A 121 17.45 -20.38 -7.34
C ALA A 121 18.83 -20.00 -6.75
N ILE A 122 18.88 -18.97 -5.90
CA ILE A 122 20.10 -18.60 -5.16
C ILE A 122 20.50 -19.73 -4.20
N ALA A 123 19.56 -20.31 -3.46
CA ALA A 123 19.83 -21.39 -2.55
C ALA A 123 20.36 -22.65 -3.25
N GLU A 124 19.79 -23.00 -4.40
CA GLU A 124 20.30 -24.08 -5.28
C GLU A 124 21.75 -23.79 -5.70
N GLU A 125 22.05 -22.58 -6.14
CA GLU A 125 23.40 -22.19 -6.57
C GLU A 125 24.41 -22.27 -5.41
N VAL A 126 24.04 -21.86 -4.19
CA VAL A 126 24.90 -21.97 -3.00
C VAL A 126 25.24 -23.43 -2.72
N LEU A 127 24.24 -24.31 -2.67
CA LEU A 127 24.45 -25.72 -2.36
C LEU A 127 25.22 -26.47 -3.46
N GLU A 128 24.96 -26.20 -4.73
CA GLU A 128 25.68 -26.78 -5.87
C GLU A 128 27.16 -26.37 -5.91
N ASN A 129 27.47 -25.17 -5.45
CA ASN A 129 28.85 -24.68 -5.34
C ASN A 129 29.57 -25.17 -4.07
N GLY A 130 28.94 -26.07 -3.29
CA GLY A 130 29.53 -26.67 -2.09
C GLY A 130 29.39 -25.84 -0.82
N GLY A 131 28.53 -24.80 -0.82
CA GLY A 131 28.16 -24.05 0.37
C GLY A 131 27.15 -24.81 1.25
N GLU A 132 26.90 -24.30 2.44
CA GLU A 132 25.98 -24.88 3.42
C GLU A 132 24.66 -24.10 3.50
N ILE A 133 23.62 -24.69 4.12
CA ILE A 133 22.30 -24.02 4.32
C ILE A 133 22.48 -22.69 5.08
N VAL A 134 23.42 -22.62 6.00
CA VAL A 134 23.69 -21.42 6.82
C VAL A 134 24.27 -20.24 6.02
N ASP A 135 24.80 -20.49 4.83
CA ASP A 135 25.34 -19.45 3.93
C ASP A 135 24.24 -18.79 3.08
N ILE A 136 23.08 -19.43 2.97
CA ILE A 136 21.97 -18.99 2.12
C ILE A 136 21.42 -17.61 2.55
N PRO A 137 21.15 -17.32 3.84
CA PRO A 137 20.64 -16.00 4.24
C PRO A 137 21.55 -14.85 3.79
N GLU A 138 22.85 -14.93 4.07
CA GLU A 138 23.82 -13.91 3.67
C GLU A 138 23.82 -13.70 2.15
N ARG A 139 23.86 -14.82 1.38
CA ARG A 139 23.86 -14.77 -0.08
C ARG A 139 22.60 -14.14 -0.64
N VAL A 140 21.42 -14.53 -0.15
CA VAL A 140 20.12 -13.96 -0.57
C VAL A 140 20.07 -12.48 -0.23
N LEU A 141 20.41 -12.07 0.99
CA LEU A 141 20.33 -10.68 1.45
C LEU A 141 21.36 -9.78 0.78
N SER A 142 22.50 -10.33 0.33
CA SER A 142 23.51 -9.55 -0.43
C SER A 142 23.08 -9.27 -1.87
N LEU A 143 22.36 -10.18 -2.51
CA LEU A 143 21.94 -10.07 -3.93
C LEU A 143 20.58 -9.40 -4.09
N CYS A 144 19.61 -9.76 -3.25
CA CYS A 144 18.23 -9.31 -3.38
C CYS A 144 17.98 -8.02 -2.60
N LYS A 145 17.29 -7.08 -3.23
CA LYS A 145 16.85 -5.82 -2.62
C LYS A 145 15.33 -5.84 -2.40
N GLY A 146 14.88 -5.22 -1.32
CA GLY A 146 13.49 -5.21 -0.89
C GLY A 146 13.27 -5.99 0.40
N VAL A 147 12.02 -6.09 0.85
CA VAL A 147 11.67 -6.85 2.06
C VAL A 147 11.74 -8.34 1.77
N ILE A 148 12.45 -9.06 2.61
CA ILE A 148 12.65 -10.50 2.52
C ILE A 148 12.46 -11.09 3.92
N SER A 149 11.41 -11.90 4.08
CA SER A 149 11.18 -12.74 5.27
C SER A 149 10.76 -14.11 4.78
N CYS A 150 11.59 -15.12 5.03
CA CYS A 150 11.48 -16.43 4.39
C CYS A 150 11.39 -17.55 5.41
N ALA A 151 10.64 -18.60 5.00
CA ALA A 151 10.77 -19.94 5.55
C ALA A 151 11.06 -20.92 4.41
N MET A 152 12.21 -21.58 4.45
CA MET A 152 12.67 -22.49 3.43
C MET A 152 12.77 -23.92 3.98
N ILE A 153 12.21 -24.87 3.26
CA ILE A 153 12.23 -26.29 3.63
C ILE A 153 13.17 -27.04 2.69
N PHE A 154 14.07 -27.83 3.27
CA PHE A 154 15.03 -28.70 2.60
C PHE A 154 14.69 -30.16 2.96
N PRO A 155 13.82 -30.83 2.19
CA PRO A 155 13.31 -32.16 2.49
C PRO A 155 14.41 -33.21 2.67
N GLU A 156 15.37 -33.28 1.77
CA GLU A 156 16.45 -34.28 1.81
C GLU A 156 17.33 -34.14 3.07
N MET A 157 17.54 -32.90 3.53
CA MET A 157 18.32 -32.58 4.70
C MET A 157 17.48 -32.51 6.00
N GLY A 158 16.15 -32.47 5.88
CA GLY A 158 15.20 -32.29 6.97
C GLY A 158 15.38 -31.05 7.78
N LYS A 159 15.54 -29.96 7.10
CA LYS A 159 15.80 -28.67 7.71
C LYS A 159 14.72 -27.68 7.34
N LEU A 160 14.41 -26.79 8.30
CA LEU A 160 13.68 -25.54 8.07
C LEU A 160 14.61 -24.38 8.39
N LEU A 161 14.81 -23.48 7.42
CA LEU A 161 15.58 -22.27 7.56
C LEU A 161 14.63 -21.06 7.59
N LEU A 162 14.78 -20.20 8.62
CA LEU A 162 14.02 -18.96 8.80
C LEU A 162 14.98 -17.77 8.84
N PHE A 163 14.71 -16.71 8.09
CA PHE A 163 15.48 -15.45 8.12
C PHE A 163 14.66 -14.25 7.62
N SER A 164 15.07 -13.04 8.02
CA SER A 164 14.42 -11.79 7.60
C SER A 164 15.40 -10.63 7.64
N ASN A 165 15.30 -9.69 6.68
CA ASN A 165 16.12 -8.47 6.68
C ASN A 165 15.48 -7.30 7.44
N ASN A 166 14.16 -7.23 7.54
CA ASN A 166 13.46 -6.07 8.12
C ASN A 166 12.73 -6.37 9.43
N GLY A 167 12.75 -7.62 9.89
CA GLY A 167 12.11 -8.03 11.14
C GLY A 167 10.63 -8.44 11.01
N SER A 168 10.08 -8.57 9.81
CA SER A 168 8.72 -9.09 9.61
C SER A 168 8.66 -10.63 9.75
N LEU A 169 9.35 -11.16 10.75
CA LEU A 169 9.37 -12.58 11.10
C LEU A 169 9.70 -12.78 12.58
N TYR A 170 8.81 -13.45 13.29
CA TYR A 170 8.91 -13.76 14.71
C TYR A 170 8.89 -15.26 14.93
N ILE A 171 9.63 -15.71 15.94
CA ILE A 171 9.71 -17.09 16.39
C ILE A 171 9.34 -17.18 17.87
N GLY A 172 8.80 -18.32 18.30
CA GLY A 172 8.46 -18.57 19.71
C GLY A 172 8.23 -20.05 19.98
N ASN A 173 8.19 -20.42 21.25
CA ASN A 173 7.93 -21.79 21.70
C ASN A 173 6.66 -21.86 22.55
N LYS A 174 6.01 -23.03 22.54
CA LYS A 174 4.94 -23.36 23.47
C LYS A 174 5.15 -24.79 23.93
N GLY A 175 5.73 -24.96 25.12
CA GLY A 175 6.27 -26.23 25.54
C GLY A 175 7.43 -26.67 24.64
N LEU A 176 7.32 -27.85 24.02
CA LEU A 176 8.29 -28.38 23.06
C LEU A 176 8.03 -27.94 21.61
N ASP A 177 6.87 -27.39 21.35
CA ASP A 177 6.46 -26.97 20.01
C ASP A 177 7.13 -25.64 19.62
N PHE A 178 7.58 -25.57 18.39
CA PHE A 178 8.15 -24.35 17.79
C PHE A 178 7.15 -23.70 16.84
N TYR A 179 7.01 -22.39 16.93
CA TYR A 179 6.11 -21.59 16.09
C TYR A 179 6.84 -20.41 15.47
N PHE A 180 6.38 -19.99 14.28
CA PHE A 180 6.78 -18.73 13.68
C PHE A 180 5.61 -18.03 13.01
N ALA A 181 5.68 -16.69 12.91
CA ALA A 181 4.69 -15.86 12.24
C ALA A 181 5.32 -14.55 11.74
N SER A 182 4.69 -13.93 10.74
CA SER A 182 5.11 -12.61 10.23
C SER A 182 4.97 -11.49 11.25
N GLU A 183 4.13 -11.64 12.26
CA GLU A 183 3.85 -10.65 13.29
C GLU A 183 3.88 -11.27 14.68
N ARG A 184 4.43 -10.53 15.65
CA ARG A 184 4.48 -10.95 17.07
C ARG A 184 3.10 -11.30 17.62
N PHE A 185 2.08 -10.50 17.28
CA PHE A 185 0.72 -10.69 17.81
C PHE A 185 0.15 -12.08 17.51
N GLY A 186 0.50 -12.69 16.37
CA GLY A 186 0.09 -14.08 16.08
C GLY A 186 0.59 -15.08 17.11
N LEU A 187 1.83 -14.91 17.59
CA LEU A 187 2.43 -15.76 18.61
C LEU A 187 1.90 -15.43 20.02
N ASP A 188 1.65 -14.16 20.31
CA ASP A 188 1.02 -13.73 21.58
C ASP A 188 -0.39 -14.33 21.73
N LEU A 189 -1.19 -14.40 20.65
CA LEU A 189 -2.53 -15.00 20.64
C LEU A 189 -2.53 -16.47 21.09
N ILE A 190 -1.54 -17.23 20.68
CA ILE A 190 -1.41 -18.65 21.03
C ILE A 190 -0.59 -18.86 22.31
N LYS A 191 -0.18 -17.77 22.96
CA LYS A 191 0.60 -17.75 24.21
C LYS A 191 1.94 -18.48 24.09
N CYS A 192 2.71 -18.15 23.05
CA CYS A 192 4.10 -18.59 22.95
C CYS A 192 4.96 -17.90 24.01
N ASP A 193 5.94 -18.66 24.51
CA ASP A 193 7.03 -18.16 25.33
C ASP A 193 8.24 -17.79 24.46
N ASN A 194 9.17 -17.00 25.01
CA ASN A 194 10.44 -16.64 24.38
C ASN A 194 10.30 -16.10 22.96
N ILE A 195 9.31 -15.22 22.74
CA ILE A 195 9.07 -14.63 21.41
C ILE A 195 10.25 -13.74 21.04
N GLY A 196 10.96 -14.10 19.96
CA GLY A 196 12.07 -13.38 19.37
C GLY A 196 11.77 -12.91 17.96
N GLN A 197 12.34 -11.76 17.55
CA GLN A 197 12.29 -11.25 16.18
C GLN A 197 13.56 -11.67 15.43
N LEU A 198 13.42 -12.22 14.22
CA LEU A 198 14.55 -12.45 13.31
C LEU A 198 14.73 -11.21 12.43
N LYS A 199 15.96 -10.70 12.38
CA LYS A 199 16.25 -9.47 11.65
C LYS A 199 17.73 -9.37 11.25
N ASN A 200 18.00 -8.78 10.08
CA ASN A 200 19.34 -8.59 9.53
C ASN A 200 20.04 -9.95 9.28
N GLU A 201 21.13 -10.20 9.97
CA GLU A 201 21.93 -11.42 9.87
C GLU A 201 21.39 -12.57 10.71
N ASP A 202 20.37 -12.32 11.54
CA ASP A 202 19.79 -13.36 12.40
C ASP A 202 19.00 -14.37 11.54
N PHE A 203 19.31 -15.64 11.72
CA PHE A 203 18.54 -16.73 11.13
C PHE A 203 18.30 -17.85 12.15
N LYS A 204 17.36 -18.74 11.84
CA LYS A 204 17.08 -19.94 12.63
C LYS A 204 17.06 -21.16 11.73
N LEU A 205 17.94 -22.12 12.00
CA LEU A 205 17.94 -23.42 11.35
C LEU A 205 17.37 -24.46 12.32
N LEU A 206 16.40 -25.23 11.88
CA LEU A 206 15.66 -26.21 12.69
C LEU A 206 15.66 -27.58 12.01
N GLU A 207 15.70 -28.62 12.85
CA GLU A 207 15.44 -29.98 12.40
C GLU A 207 13.95 -30.23 12.22
N ILE A 208 13.57 -30.92 11.16
CA ILE A 208 12.20 -31.41 10.96
C ILE A 208 12.17 -32.90 11.25
N PRO A 209 11.40 -33.35 12.25
CA PRO A 209 11.29 -34.78 12.58
C PRO A 209 10.65 -35.56 11.42
N GLY A 210 11.13 -36.80 11.22
CA GLY A 210 10.53 -37.76 10.30
C GLY A 210 11.38 -38.09 9.06
N ASN A 211 11.00 -39.17 8.36
CA ASN A 211 11.59 -39.59 7.09
C ASN A 211 11.08 -38.71 5.91
N ARG A 212 11.93 -38.48 4.92
CA ARG A 212 11.80 -37.41 3.96
C ARG A 212 11.87 -37.94 2.56
N GLN A 213 10.97 -37.49 1.71
CA GLN A 213 10.99 -37.75 0.26
C GLN A 213 10.39 -36.57 -0.46
N SER A 214 10.17 -36.68 -1.74
CA SER A 214 9.70 -35.69 -2.70
C SER A 214 8.51 -34.81 -2.27
N PHE A 215 8.25 -33.79 -3.06
CA PHE A 215 7.06 -32.95 -2.95
C PHE A 215 5.86 -33.53 -3.73
N ALA A 216 4.67 -33.50 -3.14
CA ALA A 216 3.39 -33.73 -3.80
C ALA A 216 2.66 -32.38 -3.91
N ILE A 217 2.53 -31.84 -5.11
CA ILE A 217 1.97 -30.49 -5.35
C ILE A 217 0.54 -30.60 -5.84
N LYS A 218 -0.37 -29.81 -5.26
CA LYS A 218 -1.76 -29.71 -5.65
C LYS A 218 -2.26 -28.28 -5.67
N ASP A 219 -2.84 -27.88 -6.80
CA ASP A 219 -3.41 -26.56 -7.01
C ASP A 219 -4.93 -26.63 -7.00
N TYR A 220 -5.56 -25.79 -6.15
CA TYR A 220 -7.02 -25.62 -6.07
C TYR A 220 -7.41 -24.31 -6.73
N LYS A 221 -7.88 -24.35 -7.97
CA LYS A 221 -8.30 -23.16 -8.74
C LYS A 221 -9.82 -23.06 -8.77
N ILE A 222 -10.35 -21.90 -8.44
CA ILE A 222 -11.79 -21.56 -8.51
C ILE A 222 -12.00 -20.39 -9.47
N ARG A 223 -11.02 -19.47 -9.58
CA ARG A 223 -11.11 -18.28 -10.42
C ARG A 223 -10.64 -18.56 -11.83
N SER A 224 -11.40 -18.09 -12.81
CA SER A 224 -11.04 -18.13 -14.22
C SER A 224 -10.29 -16.87 -14.68
N GLU A 225 -10.44 -15.76 -13.94
CA GLU A 225 -9.88 -14.45 -14.30
C GLU A 225 -8.71 -14.08 -13.38
N ASP A 226 -7.67 -13.50 -13.97
CA ASP A 226 -6.55 -12.93 -13.20
C ASP A 226 -6.98 -11.62 -12.53
N LEU A 227 -6.49 -11.38 -11.30
CA LEU A 227 -6.74 -10.14 -10.57
C LEU A 227 -5.78 -9.01 -10.98
N ILE A 228 -4.72 -9.33 -11.69
CA ILE A 228 -3.73 -8.37 -12.18
C ILE A 228 -3.79 -8.35 -13.71
N PRO A 229 -4.34 -7.30 -14.30
CA PRO A 229 -4.36 -7.19 -15.76
C PRO A 229 -2.95 -6.96 -16.29
N GLU A 230 -2.59 -7.68 -17.36
CA GLU A 230 -1.39 -7.39 -18.13
C GLU A 230 -1.57 -6.08 -18.89
N PHE A 231 -0.65 -5.13 -18.70
CA PHE A 231 -0.65 -3.91 -19.47
C PHE A 231 -0.16 -4.17 -20.91
N LYS A 232 -1.01 -3.81 -21.89
CA LYS A 232 -0.64 -3.78 -23.31
C LYS A 232 -0.82 -2.36 -23.83
N PHE A 233 0.26 -1.79 -24.35
CA PHE A 233 0.18 -0.47 -24.96
C PHE A 233 -0.59 -0.53 -26.28
N ILE A 234 -1.64 0.28 -26.42
CA ILE A 234 -2.47 0.38 -27.62
C ILE A 234 -2.53 1.87 -28.04
N SER A 235 -1.81 2.20 -29.08
CA SER A 235 -1.67 3.60 -29.55
C SER A 235 -3.00 4.26 -29.96
N SER A 236 -3.98 3.48 -30.46
CA SER A 236 -5.31 4.01 -30.78
C SER A 236 -6.10 4.41 -29.53
N GLU A 237 -5.93 3.70 -28.41
CA GLU A 237 -6.56 4.03 -27.14
C GLU A 237 -5.93 5.27 -26.50
N GLU A 238 -4.60 5.38 -26.50
CA GLU A 238 -3.90 6.56 -26.02
C GLU A 238 -4.36 7.84 -26.71
N LYS A 239 -4.57 7.80 -28.03
CA LYS A 239 -5.05 8.91 -28.83
C LYS A 239 -6.47 9.38 -28.49
N LEU A 240 -7.25 8.61 -27.73
CA LEU A 240 -8.56 9.04 -27.24
C LEU A 240 -8.45 10.02 -26.08
N LEU A 241 -7.31 10.04 -25.38
CA LEU A 241 -7.10 10.98 -24.28
C LEU A 241 -6.91 12.40 -24.81
N GLU A 242 -7.78 13.30 -24.36
CA GLU A 242 -7.70 14.72 -24.72
C GLU A 242 -6.73 15.44 -23.79
N HIS A 243 -5.80 16.19 -24.39
CA HIS A 243 -4.94 17.12 -23.66
C HIS A 243 -4.96 18.45 -24.38
N ARG A 244 -5.89 19.31 -24.00
CA ARG A 244 -6.04 20.65 -24.56
C ARG A 244 -5.66 21.67 -23.49
N SER A 245 -4.85 22.67 -23.84
CA SER A 245 -4.58 23.81 -22.94
C SER A 245 -5.82 24.69 -22.90
N PRO A 246 -6.59 24.71 -21.80
CA PRO A 246 -7.82 25.46 -21.73
C PRO A 246 -7.54 26.97 -21.70
N LYS A 247 -8.27 27.74 -22.51
CA LYS A 247 -8.22 29.20 -22.47
C LYS A 247 -9.10 29.74 -21.34
N ILE A 248 -8.59 29.72 -20.13
CA ILE A 248 -9.30 30.12 -18.92
C ILE A 248 -8.54 31.22 -18.19
N LYS A 249 -9.30 32.14 -17.58
CA LYS A 249 -8.73 33.15 -16.70
C LYS A 249 -8.16 32.48 -15.46
N ARG A 250 -6.91 32.78 -15.13
CA ARG A 250 -6.23 32.32 -13.92
C ARG A 250 -5.89 33.44 -12.97
N CYS A 251 -5.79 33.16 -11.70
CA CYS A 251 -5.33 34.10 -10.70
C CYS A 251 -3.97 34.70 -11.06
N THR A 252 -3.80 36.01 -10.86
CA THR A 252 -2.52 36.70 -11.12
C THR A 252 -1.44 36.39 -10.09
N ASN A 253 -1.83 35.96 -8.87
CA ASN A 253 -0.88 35.60 -7.81
C ASN A 253 -0.55 34.09 -7.79
N CYS A 254 -1.55 33.21 -7.94
CA CYS A 254 -1.35 31.76 -8.07
C CYS A 254 -1.81 31.26 -9.45
N VAL A 255 -2.09 29.96 -9.60
CA VAL A 255 -2.49 29.39 -10.91
C VAL A 255 -3.94 28.88 -10.94
N LEU A 256 -4.74 29.08 -9.88
CA LEU A 256 -6.13 28.62 -9.85
C LEU A 256 -6.97 29.30 -10.91
N PRO A 257 -7.76 28.52 -11.69
CA PRO A 257 -8.59 29.04 -12.77
C PRO A 257 -9.96 29.52 -12.30
N GLU A 258 -10.65 30.25 -13.15
CA GLU A 258 -12.03 30.74 -12.93
C GLU A 258 -13.08 29.63 -12.76
N THR A 259 -12.76 28.41 -13.20
CA THR A 259 -13.59 27.21 -13.02
C THR A 259 -13.45 26.57 -11.62
N MET A 260 -12.51 27.03 -10.78
CA MET A 260 -12.38 26.59 -9.40
C MET A 260 -13.66 26.94 -8.62
N PRO A 261 -14.32 25.99 -7.94
CA PRO A 261 -15.55 26.29 -7.18
C PRO A 261 -15.36 27.43 -6.18
N PHE A 262 -16.35 28.33 -6.10
CA PHE A 262 -16.37 29.51 -5.21
C PHE A 262 -15.22 30.49 -5.39
N ILE A 263 -14.47 30.44 -6.52
CA ILE A 263 -13.42 31.41 -6.78
C ILE A 263 -14.00 32.78 -7.13
N ARG A 264 -13.38 33.83 -6.63
CA ARG A 264 -13.69 35.23 -6.94
C ARG A 264 -12.38 35.97 -7.10
N PHE A 265 -12.31 36.84 -8.13
CA PHE A 265 -11.13 37.65 -8.38
C PHE A 265 -11.42 39.10 -8.00
N ASP A 266 -10.45 39.80 -7.48
CA ASP A 266 -10.49 41.25 -7.30
C ASP A 266 -10.12 41.99 -8.59
N ASP A 267 -10.07 43.34 -8.50
CA ASP A 267 -9.74 44.22 -9.61
C ASP A 267 -8.32 44.00 -10.16
N LYS A 268 -7.41 43.44 -9.34
CA LYS A 268 -6.06 43.08 -9.75
C LYS A 268 -5.95 41.65 -10.27
N GLY A 269 -7.05 40.90 -10.30
CA GLY A 269 -7.10 39.51 -10.73
C GLY A 269 -6.61 38.50 -9.66
N VAL A 270 -6.44 38.91 -8.40
CA VAL A 270 -6.04 38.02 -7.29
C VAL A 270 -7.28 37.32 -6.74
N CYS A 271 -7.20 35.99 -6.59
CA CYS A 271 -8.33 35.20 -6.11
C CYS A 271 -8.50 35.26 -4.58
N ASN A 272 -9.76 35.01 -4.13
CA ASN A 272 -10.11 34.90 -2.71
C ASN A 272 -9.36 33.78 -2.00
N TYR A 273 -8.95 32.71 -2.69
CA TYR A 273 -8.12 31.64 -2.11
C TYR A 273 -6.72 32.17 -1.73
N CYS A 274 -6.14 33.08 -2.46
CA CYS A 274 -4.89 33.74 -2.09
C CYS A 274 -5.08 34.72 -0.94
N LYS A 275 -6.18 35.50 -0.97
CA LYS A 275 -6.45 36.50 0.09
C LYS A 275 -6.73 35.91 1.45
N ASN A 276 -7.35 34.73 1.50
CA ASN A 276 -7.71 34.06 2.74
C ASN A 276 -6.72 32.93 3.11
N TYR A 277 -5.63 32.78 2.35
CA TYR A 277 -4.65 31.73 2.61
C TYR A 277 -3.91 31.99 3.93
N ARG A 278 -3.82 30.96 4.75
CA ARG A 278 -2.96 30.95 5.93
C ARG A 278 -1.81 30.02 5.68
N LEU A 279 -0.60 30.46 6.01
CA LEU A 279 0.60 29.64 5.90
C LEU A 279 0.43 28.33 6.68
N ARG A 280 0.72 27.22 6.05
CA ARG A 280 0.53 25.86 6.58
C ARG A 280 1.84 25.13 6.81
N ASN A 281 2.91 25.61 6.20
CA ASN A 281 4.24 25.00 6.18
C ASN A 281 5.23 25.80 7.04
N VAL A 282 4.73 26.29 8.19
CA VAL A 282 5.52 27.01 9.20
C VAL A 282 5.73 26.04 10.38
N PRO A 283 6.90 25.42 10.50
CA PRO A 283 7.14 24.41 11.53
C PRO A 283 7.26 25.04 12.92
N LYS A 284 6.82 24.27 13.90
CA LYS A 284 7.15 24.50 15.32
C LYS A 284 8.60 24.11 15.60
N PRO A 285 9.17 24.53 16.73
CA PRO A 285 10.48 24.05 17.15
C PRO A 285 10.57 22.52 17.19
N LYS A 286 11.57 21.94 16.57
CA LYS A 286 11.78 20.48 16.52
C LYS A 286 11.94 19.87 17.90
N GLU A 287 12.51 20.63 18.83
CA GLU A 287 12.75 20.25 20.23
C GLU A 287 11.47 19.87 20.96
N GLU A 288 10.34 20.46 20.58
CA GLU A 288 9.03 20.11 21.15
C GLU A 288 8.65 18.66 20.79
N LEU A 289 8.87 18.25 19.55
CA LEU A 289 8.61 16.88 19.13
C LEU A 289 9.63 15.91 19.73
N PHE A 290 10.91 16.27 19.77
CA PHE A 290 11.93 15.45 20.43
C PHE A 290 11.57 15.18 21.88
N LYS A 291 11.19 16.21 22.64
CA LYS A 291 10.74 16.08 24.04
C LYS A 291 9.48 15.21 24.16
N LEU A 292 8.52 15.39 23.25
CA LEU A 292 7.27 14.64 23.25
C LEU A 292 7.53 13.14 23.06
N VAL A 293 8.31 12.75 22.05
CA VAL A 293 8.54 11.33 21.73
C VAL A 293 9.34 10.59 22.79
N GLU A 294 10.13 11.31 23.63
CA GLU A 294 10.87 10.67 24.72
C GLU A 294 9.92 9.95 25.71
N GLY A 295 8.72 10.47 25.93
CA GLY A 295 7.71 9.83 26.79
C GLY A 295 7.15 8.50 26.24
N TYR A 296 7.38 8.20 24.97
CA TYR A 296 6.89 7.00 24.30
C TYR A 296 8.00 5.97 24.02
N ARG A 297 9.27 6.30 24.27
CA ARG A 297 10.37 5.36 24.04
C ARG A 297 10.22 4.12 24.91
N ARG A 298 10.48 2.97 24.32
CA ARG A 298 10.46 1.68 25.00
C ARG A 298 11.87 1.14 25.19
N PRO A 299 12.13 0.41 26.28
CA PRO A 299 13.46 -0.14 26.55
C PRO A 299 13.87 -1.22 25.53
N GLY A 300 15.18 -1.42 25.40
CA GLY A 300 15.73 -2.50 24.58
C GLY A 300 15.45 -2.35 23.08
N LYS A 301 15.05 -3.45 22.44
CA LYS A 301 14.74 -3.53 21.00
C LYS A 301 13.24 -3.33 20.69
N GLU A 302 12.42 -2.97 21.66
CA GLU A 302 10.98 -2.85 21.46
C GLU A 302 10.61 -1.68 20.53
N LEU A 303 9.57 -1.90 19.72
CA LEU A 303 9.01 -0.88 18.83
C LEU A 303 8.24 0.16 19.63
N ASP A 304 8.38 1.45 19.31
CA ASP A 304 7.91 2.56 20.11
C ASP A 304 6.90 3.49 19.40
N CYS A 305 6.78 3.42 18.07
CA CYS A 305 5.79 4.19 17.34
C CYS A 305 5.24 3.45 16.11
N ILE A 306 4.01 3.81 15.72
CA ILE A 306 3.35 3.37 14.50
C ILE A 306 3.46 4.47 13.46
N VAL A 307 3.81 4.10 12.22
CA VAL A 307 3.89 5.02 11.08
C VAL A 307 2.93 4.54 9.99
N PRO A 308 1.81 5.26 9.75
CA PRO A 308 0.98 5.02 8.58
C PRO A 308 1.79 5.24 7.31
N PHE A 309 1.85 4.21 6.44
CA PHE A 309 2.84 4.15 5.39
C PHE A 309 2.23 3.71 4.06
N SER A 310 2.27 4.58 3.05
CA SER A 310 1.69 4.34 1.74
C SER A 310 2.71 4.06 0.63
N GLY A 311 4.01 4.20 0.90
CA GLY A 311 5.05 4.14 -0.13
C GLY A 311 5.12 5.39 -1.02
N GLY A 312 4.25 6.37 -0.80
CA GLY A 312 4.31 7.68 -1.43
C GLY A 312 5.44 8.54 -0.83
N ARG A 313 5.90 9.55 -1.60
CA ARG A 313 7.07 10.36 -1.24
C ARG A 313 7.00 10.95 0.19
N ASP A 314 5.86 11.51 0.58
CA ASP A 314 5.75 12.23 1.85
C ASP A 314 5.78 11.26 3.05
N SER A 315 5.15 10.10 2.94
CA SER A 315 5.22 9.05 3.97
C SER A 315 6.61 8.42 4.04
N CYS A 316 7.30 8.25 2.90
CA CYS A 316 8.67 7.74 2.84
C CYS A 316 9.66 8.71 3.49
N PHE A 317 9.57 10.00 3.18
CA PHE A 317 10.39 11.01 3.82
C PHE A 317 10.07 11.13 5.32
N GLY A 318 8.78 11.03 5.70
CA GLY A 318 8.39 10.96 7.10
C GLY A 318 9.06 9.79 7.84
N LEU A 319 9.10 8.60 7.23
CA LEU A 319 9.78 7.44 7.81
C LEU A 319 11.30 7.68 7.95
N HIS A 320 11.94 8.32 6.95
CA HIS A 320 13.33 8.75 7.04
C HIS A 320 13.55 9.63 8.28
N LEU A 321 12.74 10.68 8.48
CA LEU A 321 12.86 11.58 9.63
C LEU A 321 12.69 10.84 10.96
N ILE A 322 11.74 9.92 11.05
CA ILE A 322 11.48 9.14 12.27
C ILE A 322 12.68 8.26 12.64
N VAL A 323 13.25 7.58 11.67
CA VAL A 323 14.37 6.66 11.92
C VAL A 323 15.70 7.40 12.05
N LYS A 324 15.98 8.36 11.15
CA LYS A 324 17.31 9.01 11.06
C LYS A 324 17.44 10.21 11.98
N GLU A 325 16.40 11.03 12.12
CA GLU A 325 16.43 12.23 12.96
C GLU A 325 15.92 11.98 14.37
N LEU A 326 14.69 11.48 14.51
CA LEU A 326 14.10 11.19 15.82
C LEU A 326 14.68 9.95 16.50
N LYS A 327 15.41 9.08 15.78
CA LYS A 327 15.98 7.82 16.30
C LYS A 327 14.94 6.93 16.98
N MET A 328 13.69 6.96 16.48
CA MET A 328 12.62 6.09 16.95
C MET A 328 12.72 4.70 16.29
N LYS A 329 12.06 3.71 16.89
CA LYS A 329 11.97 2.33 16.41
C LYS A 329 10.55 2.05 15.89
N PRO A 330 10.21 2.50 14.67
CA PRO A 330 8.87 2.39 14.15
C PRO A 330 8.51 0.97 13.72
N VAL A 331 7.21 0.67 13.79
CA VAL A 331 6.54 -0.26 12.90
C VAL A 331 5.74 0.53 11.88
N THR A 332 5.92 0.24 10.59
CA THR A 332 5.08 0.83 9.57
C THR A 332 3.78 0.03 9.41
N TYR A 333 2.71 0.74 9.08
CA TYR A 333 1.41 0.15 8.82
C TYR A 333 0.88 0.60 7.46
N THR A 334 0.49 -0.34 6.63
CA THR A 334 -0.07 -0.09 5.30
C THR A 334 -1.46 -0.73 5.17
N TYR A 335 -2.46 0.06 4.76
CA TYR A 335 -3.75 -0.48 4.32
C TYR A 335 -3.77 -0.60 2.80
N ASP A 336 -3.71 -1.82 2.30
CA ASP A 336 -3.85 -2.07 0.86
C ASP A 336 -5.33 -2.34 0.53
N TRP A 337 -5.95 -1.36 -0.09
CA TRP A 337 -7.36 -1.39 -0.48
C TRP A 337 -7.59 -1.84 -1.93
N GLY A 338 -6.55 -2.40 -2.57
CA GLY A 338 -6.64 -2.99 -3.90
C GLY A 338 -6.39 -2.05 -5.07
N MET A 339 -6.09 -0.76 -4.80
CA MET A 339 -5.79 0.25 -5.82
C MET A 339 -4.41 0.91 -5.60
N VAL A 340 -3.57 0.33 -4.74
CA VAL A 340 -2.16 0.70 -4.63
C VAL A 340 -1.43 0.16 -5.86
N THR A 341 -0.62 1.00 -6.51
CA THR A 341 0.18 0.59 -7.68
C THR A 341 1.33 -0.33 -7.26
N ASP A 342 1.83 -1.14 -8.20
CA ASP A 342 3.01 -1.98 -7.94
C ASP A 342 4.24 -1.13 -7.61
N LEU A 343 4.37 0.02 -8.25
CA LEU A 343 5.39 1.01 -7.93
C LEU A 343 5.30 1.47 -6.46
N GLY A 344 4.10 1.78 -5.97
CA GLY A 344 3.89 2.11 -4.55
C GLY A 344 4.30 0.97 -3.62
N ARG A 345 3.94 -0.27 -3.96
CA ARG A 345 4.32 -1.47 -3.19
C ARG A 345 5.84 -1.72 -3.21
N ARG A 346 6.49 -1.54 -4.36
CA ARG A 346 7.96 -1.65 -4.45
C ARG A 346 8.66 -0.59 -3.61
N ASN A 347 8.15 0.64 -3.59
CA ASN A 347 8.71 1.70 -2.73
C ASN A 347 8.50 1.43 -1.23
N ILE A 348 7.38 0.84 -0.82
CA ILE A 348 7.21 0.33 0.55
C ILE A 348 8.31 -0.68 0.87
N SER A 349 8.51 -1.66 0.00
CA SER A 349 9.52 -2.71 0.18
C SER A 349 10.94 -2.15 0.26
N ARG A 350 11.32 -1.22 -0.65
CA ARG A 350 12.63 -0.54 -0.64
C ARG A 350 12.90 0.18 0.68
N MET A 351 11.99 1.04 1.08
CA MET A 351 12.17 1.84 2.29
C MET A 351 12.24 0.98 3.55
N CYS A 352 11.33 0.01 3.70
CA CYS A 352 11.30 -0.86 4.87
C CYS A 352 12.54 -1.75 4.97
N SER A 353 13.06 -2.25 3.85
CA SER A 353 14.28 -3.07 3.85
C SER A 353 15.53 -2.24 4.18
N GLN A 354 15.71 -1.07 3.56
CA GLN A 354 16.90 -0.25 3.76
C GLN A 354 16.97 0.41 5.13
N LEU A 355 15.81 0.72 5.72
CA LEU A 355 15.73 1.25 7.09
C LEU A 355 15.63 0.14 8.15
N GLY A 356 15.52 -1.13 7.74
CA GLY A 356 15.35 -2.26 8.64
C GLY A 356 14.06 -2.14 9.47
N VAL A 357 12.95 -1.74 8.87
CA VAL A 357 11.68 -1.45 9.55
C VAL A 357 10.64 -2.50 9.20
N GLU A 358 10.01 -3.07 10.22
CA GLU A 358 8.87 -3.97 10.04
C GLU A 358 7.69 -3.26 9.39
N ASN A 359 7.02 -3.95 8.45
CA ASN A 359 5.79 -3.46 7.84
C ASN A 359 4.61 -4.40 8.09
N ILE A 360 3.59 -3.91 8.77
CA ILE A 360 2.31 -4.60 8.93
C ILE A 360 1.36 -4.18 7.82
N ILE A 361 0.91 -5.14 7.02
CA ILE A 361 -0.08 -4.89 5.99
C ILE A 361 -1.44 -5.40 6.43
N VAL A 362 -2.44 -4.55 6.29
CA VAL A 362 -3.84 -4.94 6.34
C VAL A 362 -4.40 -4.82 4.93
N ALA A 363 -4.76 -5.95 4.34
CA ALA A 363 -5.29 -6.00 2.99
C ALA A 363 -6.81 -6.14 3.00
N ALA A 364 -7.47 -5.39 2.11
CA ALA A 364 -8.87 -5.63 1.80
C ALA A 364 -9.02 -6.90 0.94
N ASP A 365 -10.24 -7.43 0.87
CA ASP A 365 -10.63 -8.33 -0.23
C ASP A 365 -10.62 -7.53 -1.54
N ILE A 366 -9.60 -7.73 -2.35
CA ILE A 366 -9.37 -6.97 -3.59
C ILE A 366 -10.55 -7.10 -4.54
N SER A 367 -11.04 -8.30 -4.77
CA SER A 367 -12.15 -8.57 -5.69
C SER A 367 -13.41 -7.83 -5.24
N LEU A 368 -13.71 -7.85 -3.94
CA LEU A 368 -14.85 -7.15 -3.38
C LEU A 368 -14.69 -5.63 -3.50
N LYS A 369 -13.51 -5.11 -3.19
CA LYS A 369 -13.21 -3.67 -3.25
C LYS A 369 -13.32 -3.14 -4.68
N ARG A 370 -12.70 -3.80 -5.64
CA ARG A 370 -12.75 -3.43 -7.06
C ARG A 370 -14.18 -3.48 -7.61
N ARG A 371 -14.96 -4.48 -7.22
CA ARG A 371 -16.39 -4.54 -7.56
C ARG A 371 -17.17 -3.35 -7.01
N ASN A 372 -16.91 -2.94 -5.76
CA ASN A 372 -17.55 -1.78 -5.15
C ASN A 372 -17.19 -0.48 -5.92
N ILE A 373 -15.92 -0.30 -6.27
CA ILE A 373 -15.46 0.84 -7.07
C ILE A 373 -16.10 0.82 -8.46
N ARG A 374 -16.12 -0.34 -9.11
CA ARG A 374 -16.76 -0.52 -10.43
C ARG A 374 -18.23 -0.10 -10.40
N MET A 375 -19.02 -0.57 -9.45
CA MET A 375 -20.43 -0.20 -9.33
C MET A 375 -20.64 1.31 -9.19
N ASN A 376 -19.78 1.97 -8.43
CA ASN A 376 -19.83 3.42 -8.26
C ASN A 376 -19.39 4.16 -9.52
N LEU A 377 -18.39 3.67 -10.24
CA LEU A 377 -17.98 4.27 -11.52
C LEU A 377 -19.05 4.07 -12.61
N GLU A 378 -19.68 2.90 -12.69
CA GLU A 378 -20.82 2.66 -13.59
C GLU A 378 -22.02 3.56 -13.27
N ALA A 379 -22.26 3.86 -11.98
CA ALA A 379 -23.26 4.83 -11.57
C ALA A 379 -22.90 6.26 -11.98
N TRP A 380 -21.61 6.63 -11.80
CA TRP A 380 -21.08 7.94 -12.18
C TRP A 380 -21.14 8.16 -13.70
N LEU A 381 -20.82 7.17 -14.50
CA LEU A 381 -20.86 7.25 -15.97
C LEU A 381 -22.27 7.53 -16.53
N LYS A 382 -23.32 7.21 -15.78
CA LYS A 382 -24.71 7.51 -16.18
C LYS A 382 -25.11 8.96 -15.95
N SER A 383 -24.56 9.59 -14.92
CA SER A 383 -24.76 11.01 -14.58
C SER A 383 -23.45 11.55 -13.98
N PRO A 384 -22.48 11.93 -14.84
CA PRO A 384 -21.18 12.40 -14.37
C PRO A 384 -21.28 13.70 -13.56
N HIS A 385 -20.72 13.68 -12.35
CA HIS A 385 -20.71 14.83 -11.46
C HIS A 385 -19.35 14.95 -10.75
N LEU A 386 -18.63 16.05 -10.93
CA LEU A 386 -17.26 16.21 -10.40
C LEU A 386 -17.16 16.08 -8.89
N GLY A 387 -18.17 16.52 -8.16
CA GLY A 387 -18.23 16.37 -6.70
C GLY A 387 -18.39 14.93 -6.20
N MET A 388 -18.78 14.01 -7.09
CA MET A 388 -18.99 12.59 -6.74
C MET A 388 -17.74 11.71 -6.91
N MET A 389 -16.62 12.26 -7.36
CA MET A 389 -15.37 11.50 -7.55
C MET A 389 -14.92 10.79 -6.27
N ALA A 390 -15.19 11.35 -5.08
CA ALA A 390 -14.86 10.71 -3.81
C ALA A 390 -15.62 9.39 -3.55
N MET A 391 -16.75 9.13 -4.24
CA MET A 391 -17.47 7.87 -4.15
C MET A 391 -16.75 6.72 -4.86
N LEU A 392 -15.85 7.04 -5.78
CA LEU A 392 -15.11 6.04 -6.57
C LEU A 392 -14.00 5.36 -5.77
N THR A 393 -13.70 5.83 -4.55
CA THR A 393 -12.71 5.19 -3.66
C THR A 393 -13.29 4.09 -2.77
N ALA A 394 -14.62 4.02 -2.63
CA ALA A 394 -15.35 2.96 -1.92
C ALA A 394 -14.70 2.52 -0.60
N GLY A 395 -14.52 3.46 0.34
CA GLY A 395 -14.05 3.14 1.70
C GLY A 395 -12.52 3.03 1.84
N ASP A 396 -11.74 3.75 1.04
CA ASP A 396 -10.29 3.92 1.23
C ASP A 396 -9.96 4.45 2.65
N LYS A 397 -10.90 5.18 3.29
CA LYS A 397 -10.75 5.75 4.64
C LYS A 397 -10.72 4.73 5.78
N HIS A 398 -10.93 3.44 5.49
CA HIS A 398 -10.79 2.38 6.49
C HIS A 398 -9.39 2.30 7.13
N PHE A 399 -8.38 2.92 6.55
CA PHE A 399 -7.07 2.94 7.16
C PHE A 399 -7.08 3.56 8.58
N PHE A 400 -7.97 4.51 8.88
CA PHE A 400 -8.15 5.03 10.25
C PHE A 400 -8.66 3.98 11.24
N ARG A 401 -9.54 3.08 10.78
CA ARG A 401 -9.99 1.94 11.60
C ARG A 401 -8.85 0.98 11.90
N HIS A 402 -8.07 0.66 10.87
CA HIS A 402 -7.03 -0.36 10.98
C HIS A 402 -5.83 0.11 11.81
N VAL A 403 -5.53 1.42 11.85
CA VAL A 403 -4.54 1.97 12.79
C VAL A 403 -4.90 1.62 14.23
N GLU A 404 -6.18 1.78 14.62
CA GLU A 404 -6.62 1.43 15.97
C GLU A 404 -6.52 -0.09 16.24
N THR A 405 -6.68 -0.92 15.21
CA THR A 405 -6.44 -2.36 15.32
C THR A 405 -4.95 -2.63 15.58
N ILE A 406 -4.05 -1.99 14.84
CA ILE A 406 -2.60 -2.16 15.02
C ILE A 406 -2.14 -1.64 16.40
N LYS A 407 -2.68 -0.52 16.88
CA LYS A 407 -2.42 -0.05 18.27
C LYS A 407 -2.75 -1.14 19.30
N LYS A 408 -3.91 -1.79 19.16
CA LYS A 408 -4.33 -2.88 20.06
C LYS A 408 -3.44 -4.12 19.96
N GLN A 409 -3.01 -4.47 18.75
CA GLN A 409 -2.17 -5.64 18.50
C GLN A 409 -0.73 -5.45 19.00
N THR A 410 -0.18 -4.24 18.84
CA THR A 410 1.22 -3.94 19.19
C THR A 410 1.36 -3.34 20.60
N GLY A 411 0.27 -2.86 21.18
CA GLY A 411 0.31 -2.07 22.42
C GLY A 411 1.01 -0.72 22.27
N ILE A 412 1.28 -0.24 21.05
CA ILE A 412 1.93 1.04 20.76
C ILE A 412 0.84 2.12 20.61
N SER A 413 0.93 3.21 21.35
CA SER A 413 -0.03 4.31 21.26
C SER A 413 0.40 5.42 20.31
N LEU A 414 1.70 5.74 20.24
CA LEU A 414 2.23 6.85 19.44
C LEU A 414 2.08 6.59 17.94
N ASN A 415 1.44 7.55 17.25
CA ASN A 415 1.31 7.54 15.78
C ASN A 415 1.99 8.79 15.20
N LEU A 416 2.95 8.59 14.31
CA LEU A 416 3.70 9.64 13.63
C LEU A 416 3.34 9.66 12.14
N TRP A 417 2.79 10.77 11.67
CA TRP A 417 2.24 10.91 10.33
C TRP A 417 3.07 11.83 9.45
N GLY A 418 3.50 11.34 8.28
CA GLY A 418 4.14 12.13 7.23
C GLY A 418 3.11 12.64 6.21
N VAL A 419 2.22 13.55 6.62
CA VAL A 419 1.18 14.13 5.75
C VAL A 419 1.61 15.51 5.30
N ASN A 420 1.67 15.72 3.99
CA ASN A 420 2.05 16.98 3.38
C ASN A 420 1.02 18.08 3.70
N PRO A 421 1.44 19.21 4.31
CA PRO A 421 0.53 20.31 4.66
C PRO A 421 -0.05 21.04 3.45
N LEU A 422 0.55 20.89 2.26
CA LEU A 422 0.14 21.58 1.03
C LEU A 422 -0.91 20.81 0.22
N GLU A 423 -1.25 19.57 0.59
CA GLU A 423 -2.25 18.75 -0.10
C GLU A 423 -3.70 19.10 0.25
N VAL A 424 -4.05 20.38 0.20
CA VAL A 424 -5.40 20.86 0.47
C VAL A 424 -6.07 21.24 -0.84
N THR A 425 -7.15 20.56 -1.18
CA THR A 425 -7.76 20.69 -2.51
C THR A 425 -9.06 21.50 -2.57
N HIS A 426 -9.84 21.62 -1.50
CA HIS A 426 -11.16 22.31 -1.42
C HIS A 426 -12.15 22.04 -2.56
N PHE A 427 -11.68 21.93 -3.81
CA PHE A 427 -12.54 21.84 -4.99
C PHE A 427 -13.36 20.55 -5.05
N LYS A 428 -12.84 19.43 -4.49
CA LYS A 428 -13.56 18.13 -4.51
C LYS A 428 -14.91 18.23 -3.80
N THR A 429 -14.95 18.89 -2.65
CA THR A 429 -16.19 19.19 -1.92
C THR A 429 -16.88 20.43 -2.50
N GLY A 430 -16.12 21.36 -3.08
CA GLY A 430 -16.62 22.55 -3.73
C GLY A 430 -17.57 22.26 -4.89
N PHE A 431 -17.27 21.24 -5.70
CA PHE A 431 -18.18 20.79 -6.76
C PHE A 431 -19.50 20.19 -6.24
N LEU A 432 -19.58 19.81 -4.95
CA LEU A 432 -20.85 19.47 -4.26
C LEU A 432 -21.55 20.69 -3.65
N GLY A 433 -21.04 21.91 -3.90
CA GLY A 433 -21.60 23.12 -3.32
C GLY A 433 -21.26 23.32 -1.84
N ILE A 434 -20.12 22.82 -1.39
CA ILE A 434 -19.58 23.08 -0.05
C ILE A 434 -18.50 24.14 -0.16
N GLU A 435 -18.72 25.27 0.52
CA GLU A 435 -17.77 26.38 0.53
C GLU A 435 -16.43 25.99 1.16
N PRO A 436 -15.30 26.57 0.69
CA PRO A 436 -14.00 26.32 1.26
C PRO A 436 -13.92 26.84 2.70
N ASP A 437 -13.32 26.03 3.55
CA ASP A 437 -13.00 26.40 4.91
C ASP A 437 -11.50 26.71 5.03
N PHE A 438 -11.16 27.98 5.05
CA PHE A 438 -9.76 28.44 5.11
C PHE A 438 -9.11 28.23 6.47
N GLU A 439 -9.90 27.94 7.53
CA GLU A 439 -9.44 27.64 8.88
C GLU A 439 -9.14 26.15 9.11
N GLU A 440 -9.53 25.30 8.16
CA GLU A 440 -9.35 23.85 8.28
C GLU A 440 -7.87 23.46 8.36
N LYS A 441 -7.47 22.87 9.48
CA LYS A 441 -6.09 22.40 9.69
C LYS A 441 -5.88 20.97 9.20
N ARG A 442 -6.86 20.09 9.37
CA ARG A 442 -6.78 18.66 9.05
C ARG A 442 -8.09 18.15 8.43
N VAL A 443 -7.98 17.22 7.50
CA VAL A 443 -9.12 16.62 6.80
C VAL A 443 -10.10 15.89 7.74
N TYR A 444 -9.64 15.43 8.90
CA TYR A 444 -10.47 14.74 9.90
C TYR A 444 -10.95 15.63 11.05
N SER A 445 -10.57 16.90 11.07
CA SER A 445 -10.98 17.84 12.14
C SER A 445 -12.27 18.60 11.84
N ASN A 446 -13.04 18.18 10.86
CA ASN A 446 -14.27 18.82 10.44
C ASN A 446 -15.38 18.65 11.48
N GLY A 447 -16.03 19.75 11.87
CA GLY A 447 -17.16 19.73 12.80
C GLY A 447 -18.38 18.96 12.26
N ALA A 448 -19.21 18.43 13.16
CA ALA A 448 -20.37 17.62 12.85
C ALA A 448 -21.33 18.28 11.82
N MET A 449 -21.55 19.60 11.90
CA MET A 449 -22.41 20.34 10.97
C MET A 449 -21.86 20.34 9.53
N LYS A 450 -20.53 20.51 9.37
CA LYS A 450 -19.90 20.47 8.03
C LYS A 450 -20.01 19.07 7.43
N GLN A 451 -19.80 18.03 8.24
CA GLN A 451 -19.99 16.64 7.81
C GLN A 451 -21.44 16.36 7.43
N PHE A 452 -22.41 16.81 8.21
CA PHE A 452 -23.82 16.67 7.88
C PHE A 452 -24.18 17.34 6.54
N ARG A 453 -23.75 18.60 6.33
CA ARG A 453 -23.94 19.30 5.05
C ARG A 453 -23.30 18.53 3.88
N TYR A 454 -22.08 18.04 4.06
CA TYR A 454 -21.38 17.26 3.03
C TYR A 454 -22.15 15.98 2.66
N HIS A 455 -22.57 15.21 3.66
CA HIS A 455 -23.31 13.96 3.43
C HIS A 455 -24.68 14.21 2.80
N SER A 456 -25.39 15.26 3.23
CA SER A 456 -26.68 15.64 2.65
C SER A 456 -26.56 16.03 1.17
N LYS A 457 -25.59 16.86 0.81
CA LYS A 457 -25.32 17.24 -0.58
C LYS A 457 -24.94 16.03 -1.44
N ARG A 458 -24.09 15.15 -0.90
CA ARG A 458 -23.69 13.91 -1.57
C ARG A 458 -24.90 12.98 -1.79
N PHE A 459 -25.77 12.83 -0.80
CA PHE A 459 -26.98 12.04 -0.92
C PHE A 459 -27.89 12.57 -2.02
N ILE A 460 -28.11 13.90 -2.10
CA ILE A 460 -28.88 14.52 -3.19
C ILE A 460 -28.24 14.19 -4.55
N ALA A 461 -26.92 14.35 -4.70
CA ALA A 461 -26.26 14.01 -5.96
C ALA A 461 -26.35 12.51 -6.31
N MET A 462 -26.44 11.61 -5.32
CA MET A 462 -26.64 10.19 -5.57
C MET A 462 -28.03 9.88 -6.17
N THR A 463 -29.05 10.69 -5.90
CA THR A 463 -30.39 10.48 -6.47
C THR A 463 -30.44 10.70 -7.97
N GLU A 464 -29.48 11.40 -8.55
CA GLU A 464 -29.34 11.58 -10.00
C GLU A 464 -28.93 10.28 -10.73
N SER A 465 -28.31 9.35 -10.00
CA SER A 465 -27.97 8.01 -10.49
C SER A 465 -28.23 6.97 -9.40
N LEU A 466 -29.35 6.25 -9.49
CA LEU A 466 -29.74 5.26 -8.50
C LEU A 466 -28.72 4.11 -8.35
N GLY A 467 -27.81 3.92 -9.30
CA GLY A 467 -26.72 2.97 -9.22
C GLY A 467 -25.78 3.16 -8.03
N TYR A 468 -25.74 4.36 -7.42
CA TYR A 468 -24.96 4.60 -6.20
C TYR A 468 -25.57 3.93 -4.96
N PHE A 469 -26.87 3.60 -4.96
CA PHE A 469 -27.53 2.90 -3.85
C PHE A 469 -27.24 1.40 -3.94
N ASN A 470 -26.00 1.05 -3.69
CA ASN A 470 -25.49 -0.31 -3.72
C ASN A 470 -24.75 -0.65 -2.42
N ARG A 471 -24.28 -1.89 -2.29
CA ARG A 471 -23.60 -2.36 -1.07
C ARG A 471 -22.32 -1.62 -0.71
N SER A 472 -21.67 -0.90 -1.66
CA SER A 472 -20.47 -0.12 -1.40
C SER A 472 -20.72 1.05 -0.44
N LEU A 473 -21.98 1.46 -0.23
CA LEU A 473 -22.34 2.50 0.71
C LEU A 473 -21.87 2.20 2.13
N TRP A 474 -22.02 0.95 2.59
CA TRP A 474 -21.55 0.54 3.90
C TRP A 474 -20.05 0.67 4.04
N ASP A 475 -19.32 0.31 2.99
CA ASP A 475 -17.87 0.43 2.91
C ASP A 475 -17.44 1.91 2.99
N THR A 476 -18.11 2.77 2.22
CA THR A 476 -17.85 4.21 2.21
C THR A 476 -18.22 4.88 3.53
N LEU A 477 -19.45 4.66 4.03
CA LEU A 477 -19.94 5.32 5.24
C LEU A 477 -19.18 4.88 6.49
N SER A 478 -18.83 3.59 6.60
CA SER A 478 -18.05 3.12 7.74
C SER A 478 -16.61 3.68 7.73
N GLY A 479 -15.96 3.78 6.57
CA GLY A 479 -14.66 4.44 6.46
C GLY A 479 -14.70 5.92 6.87
N GLU A 480 -15.72 6.64 6.41
CA GLU A 480 -15.96 8.04 6.77
C GLU A 480 -16.24 8.21 8.27
N TYR A 481 -16.98 7.28 8.89
CA TYR A 481 -17.22 7.28 10.33
C TYR A 481 -15.90 7.21 11.12
N TYR A 482 -15.05 6.25 10.81
CA TYR A 482 -13.76 6.12 11.47
C TYR A 482 -12.85 7.33 11.24
N ARG A 483 -12.88 7.96 10.06
CA ARG A 483 -12.13 9.17 9.79
C ARG A 483 -12.60 10.36 10.61
N SER A 484 -13.91 10.59 10.70
CA SER A 484 -14.47 11.87 11.11
C SER A 484 -15.07 11.89 12.53
N PHE A 485 -15.46 10.71 13.05
CA PHE A 485 -16.22 10.64 14.31
C PHE A 485 -15.52 9.83 15.41
N THR A 486 -14.36 9.22 15.15
CA THR A 486 -13.58 8.57 16.21
C THR A 486 -12.46 9.48 16.68
N GLU A 487 -12.15 9.41 17.97
CA GLU A 487 -11.06 10.16 18.58
C GLU A 487 -9.70 9.69 18.02
N LYS A 488 -8.77 10.63 17.87
CA LYS A 488 -7.41 10.40 17.38
C LYS A 488 -6.41 10.69 18.50
N GLN A 489 -6.22 9.73 19.39
CA GLN A 489 -5.26 9.86 20.50
C GLN A 489 -3.84 9.57 20.03
N ASP A 490 -2.86 10.37 20.48
CA ASP A 490 -1.43 10.23 20.19
C ASP A 490 -1.08 10.27 18.69
N TYR A 491 -1.82 11.09 17.92
CA TYR A 491 -1.58 11.34 16.50
C TYR A 491 -0.80 12.65 16.32
N TYR A 492 0.43 12.57 15.85
CA TYR A 492 1.27 13.73 15.61
C TYR A 492 1.74 13.77 14.16
N HIS A 493 1.85 14.97 13.63
CA HIS A 493 2.25 15.20 12.24
C HIS A 493 3.68 15.75 12.19
N LEU A 494 4.55 15.07 11.45
CA LEU A 494 5.97 15.43 11.34
C LEU A 494 6.17 16.81 10.76
N PHE A 495 5.40 17.16 9.73
CA PHE A 495 5.50 18.46 9.06
C PHE A 495 4.84 19.62 9.85
N ASP A 496 4.39 19.40 11.07
CA ASP A 496 4.16 20.46 12.04
C ASP A 496 5.49 20.93 12.71
N TYR A 497 6.58 20.14 12.54
CA TYR A 497 7.90 20.38 13.15
C TYR A 497 9.05 20.41 12.13
N TRP A 498 8.84 19.92 10.91
CA TRP A 498 9.74 20.07 9.77
C TRP A 498 9.04 20.81 8.64
N ARG A 499 9.71 21.82 8.11
CA ARG A 499 9.23 22.44 6.88
C ARG A 499 9.27 21.40 5.76
N TRP A 500 8.14 21.23 5.07
CA TRP A 500 8.08 20.38 3.91
C TRP A 500 8.66 21.13 2.69
N ASP A 501 9.58 20.53 1.99
CA ASP A 501 10.22 21.08 0.81
C ASP A 501 10.35 19.97 -0.24
N GLU A 502 9.88 20.23 -1.48
CA GLU A 502 9.80 19.19 -2.51
C GLU A 502 11.18 18.74 -2.99
N ASP A 503 12.12 19.68 -3.16
CA ASP A 503 13.46 19.37 -3.65
C ASP A 503 14.22 18.54 -2.61
N LEU A 504 14.18 18.94 -1.33
CA LEU A 504 14.79 18.18 -0.24
C LEU A 504 14.20 16.76 -0.14
N VAL A 505 12.87 16.64 -0.24
CA VAL A 505 12.20 15.33 -0.19
C VAL A 505 12.66 14.44 -1.35
N ASN A 506 12.71 14.98 -2.56
CA ASN A 506 13.14 14.25 -3.73
C ASN A 506 14.62 13.88 -3.66
N ASP A 507 15.50 14.79 -3.24
CA ASP A 507 16.94 14.56 -3.12
C ASP A 507 17.25 13.41 -2.16
N VAL A 508 16.61 13.40 -0.99
CA VAL A 508 16.77 12.31 -0.01
C VAL A 508 16.25 10.99 -0.56
N LEU A 509 15.04 10.97 -1.11
CA LEU A 509 14.43 9.71 -1.54
C LEU A 509 15.11 9.11 -2.76
N LEU A 510 15.44 9.92 -3.74
CA LEU A 510 16.07 9.47 -4.98
C LEU A 510 17.57 9.18 -4.78
N GLY A 511 18.27 10.00 -3.97
CA GLY A 511 19.69 9.85 -3.71
C GLY A 511 20.03 8.75 -2.72
N GLU A 512 19.36 8.73 -1.55
CA GLU A 512 19.73 7.78 -0.49
C GLU A 512 19.04 6.41 -0.63
N TYR A 513 17.76 6.38 -1.10
CA TYR A 513 16.95 5.16 -1.07
C TYR A 513 16.71 4.54 -2.43
N VAL A 514 17.18 5.15 -3.51
CA VAL A 514 16.87 4.71 -4.88
C VAL A 514 15.36 4.53 -5.05
N TRP A 515 14.57 5.45 -4.48
CA TRP A 515 13.13 5.44 -4.52
C TRP A 515 12.65 5.54 -5.97
N GLU A 516 11.72 4.69 -6.35
CA GLU A 516 11.33 4.52 -7.74
C GLU A 516 10.32 5.57 -8.20
N LYS A 517 10.63 6.25 -9.31
CA LYS A 517 9.74 7.22 -9.97
C LYS A 517 8.86 6.52 -10.99
N ALA A 518 7.70 7.10 -11.27
CA ALA A 518 6.89 6.67 -12.41
C ALA A 518 7.54 7.12 -13.73
N ILE A 519 7.43 6.29 -14.77
CA ILE A 519 8.02 6.57 -16.09
C ILE A 519 7.13 7.46 -16.96
N ASP A 520 5.85 7.59 -16.60
CA ASP A 520 4.80 8.26 -17.38
C ASP A 520 4.42 9.65 -16.84
N THR A 521 5.20 10.18 -15.89
CA THR A 521 5.02 11.53 -15.34
C THR A 521 6.31 12.06 -14.74
N PRO A 522 6.61 13.37 -14.84
CA PRO A 522 7.76 13.98 -14.19
C PRO A 522 7.60 14.13 -12.68
N THR A 523 6.37 14.20 -12.17
CA THR A 523 6.11 14.39 -10.75
C THR A 523 6.35 13.13 -9.94
N THR A 524 6.76 13.30 -8.70
CA THR A 524 6.87 12.24 -7.69
C THR A 524 5.58 12.10 -6.86
N TRP A 525 4.63 13.03 -7.07
CA TRP A 525 3.40 13.10 -6.28
C TRP A 525 2.33 12.12 -6.79
N ARG A 526 1.66 11.41 -5.89
CA ARG A 526 0.55 10.46 -6.13
C ARG A 526 0.82 9.33 -7.13
N ILE A 527 2.08 8.96 -7.35
CA ILE A 527 2.43 7.88 -8.28
C ILE A 527 2.12 6.49 -7.73
N GLY A 528 1.96 6.34 -6.41
CA GLY A 528 1.56 5.09 -5.76
C GLY A 528 0.04 4.88 -5.66
N ASP A 529 -0.78 5.88 -6.06
CA ASP A 529 -2.24 5.83 -6.04
C ASP A 529 -2.77 5.54 -7.45
N GLY A 530 -3.25 4.33 -7.68
CA GLY A 530 -3.73 3.90 -8.99
C GLY A 530 -5.02 4.58 -9.48
N THR A 531 -5.65 5.41 -8.64
CA THR A 531 -6.88 6.14 -8.99
C THR A 531 -6.62 7.57 -9.43
N ALA A 532 -5.48 8.14 -9.00
CA ALA A 532 -5.19 9.56 -9.16
C ALA A 532 -5.10 10.00 -10.62
N ALA A 533 -4.51 9.19 -11.50
CA ALA A 533 -4.38 9.51 -12.93
C ALA A 533 -5.75 9.69 -13.61
N PHE A 534 -6.71 8.79 -13.33
CA PHE A 534 -8.05 8.88 -13.88
C PHE A 534 -8.81 10.10 -13.34
N TYR A 535 -8.74 10.38 -12.03
CA TYR A 535 -9.42 11.53 -11.43
C TYR A 535 -8.88 12.85 -11.95
N ASN A 536 -7.57 12.98 -12.04
CA ASN A 536 -6.94 14.19 -12.58
C ASN A 536 -7.27 14.37 -14.06
N TYR A 537 -7.34 13.30 -14.84
CA TYR A 537 -7.82 13.36 -16.22
C TYR A 537 -9.25 13.90 -16.31
N VAL A 538 -10.18 13.38 -15.49
CA VAL A 538 -11.58 13.86 -15.47
C VAL A 538 -11.65 15.34 -15.09
N TYR A 539 -10.98 15.74 -14.02
CA TYR A 539 -10.99 17.15 -13.58
C TYR A 539 -10.39 18.08 -14.64
N TYR A 540 -9.24 17.71 -15.19
CA TYR A 540 -8.58 18.53 -16.20
C TYR A 540 -9.44 18.65 -17.47
N THR A 541 -9.98 17.54 -17.96
CA THR A 541 -10.83 17.52 -19.17
C THR A 541 -12.09 18.35 -18.99
N VAL A 542 -12.75 18.31 -17.83
CA VAL A 542 -14.06 18.95 -17.61
C VAL A 542 -13.91 20.37 -17.06
N ALA A 543 -12.99 20.59 -16.12
CA ALA A 543 -12.85 21.86 -15.41
C ALA A 543 -11.60 22.66 -15.82
N GLY A 544 -10.70 22.09 -16.63
CA GLY A 544 -9.47 22.75 -17.09
C GLY A 544 -8.38 22.89 -16.03
N PHE A 545 -8.49 22.17 -14.92
CA PHE A 545 -7.48 22.10 -13.88
C PHE A 545 -7.58 20.77 -13.11
N SER A 546 -6.54 20.44 -12.37
CA SER A 546 -6.47 19.21 -11.60
C SER A 546 -5.99 19.43 -10.14
N GLU A 547 -5.71 18.36 -9.42
CA GLU A 547 -5.08 18.44 -8.09
C GLU A 547 -3.69 19.11 -8.15
N HIS A 548 -2.97 18.97 -9.27
CA HIS A 548 -1.67 19.60 -9.48
C HIS A 548 -1.78 21.14 -9.43
N ASP A 549 -2.80 21.73 -10.05
CA ASP A 549 -3.03 23.18 -10.01
C ASP A 549 -3.23 23.68 -8.57
N THR A 550 -3.97 22.93 -7.74
CA THR A 550 -4.18 23.31 -6.34
C THR A 550 -2.92 23.16 -5.50
N PHE A 551 -2.16 22.10 -5.73
CA PHE A 551 -0.90 21.85 -5.05
C PHE A 551 0.15 22.91 -5.39
N ARG A 552 0.38 23.18 -6.68
CA ARG A 552 1.31 24.23 -7.15
C ARG A 552 0.88 25.62 -6.67
N SER A 553 -0.43 25.92 -6.62
CA SER A 553 -0.93 27.17 -6.04
C SER A 553 -0.60 27.31 -4.54
N ASN A 554 -0.62 26.21 -3.79
CA ASN A 554 -0.21 26.22 -2.38
C ASN A 554 1.29 26.47 -2.23
N GLN A 555 2.14 25.84 -3.08
CA GLN A 555 3.59 26.10 -3.08
C GLN A 555 3.93 27.56 -3.41
N ILE A 556 3.22 28.18 -4.35
CA ILE A 556 3.39 29.62 -4.66
C ILE A 556 3.06 30.45 -3.42
N ARG A 557 1.95 30.18 -2.73
CA ARG A 557 1.54 30.91 -1.52
C ARG A 557 2.49 30.75 -0.35
N GLU A 558 3.18 29.61 -0.29
CA GLU A 558 4.24 29.31 0.70
C GLU A 558 5.63 29.83 0.28
N GLY A 559 5.74 30.46 -0.89
CA GLY A 559 6.99 31.01 -1.40
C GLY A 559 8.03 29.96 -1.81
N GLN A 560 7.60 28.74 -2.15
CA GLN A 560 8.50 27.66 -2.57
C GLN A 560 8.86 27.75 -4.05
N ILE A 561 7.90 28.13 -4.89
CA ILE A 561 8.10 28.29 -6.34
C ILE A 561 7.44 29.58 -6.84
N THR A 562 7.90 30.07 -7.98
CA THR A 562 7.24 31.21 -8.66
C THR A 562 6.00 30.74 -9.43
N ARG A 563 5.16 31.70 -9.81
CA ARG A 563 3.99 31.43 -10.66
C ARG A 563 4.39 30.88 -12.04
N GLU A 564 5.46 31.42 -12.61
CA GLU A 564 5.99 31.02 -13.91
C GLU A 564 6.50 29.57 -13.86
N GLN A 565 7.25 29.21 -12.82
CA GLN A 565 7.70 27.83 -12.58
C GLN A 565 6.51 26.88 -12.45
N ALA A 566 5.48 27.29 -11.69
CA ALA A 566 4.27 26.47 -11.53
C ALA A 566 3.55 26.22 -12.86
N LEU A 567 3.43 27.23 -13.74
CA LEU A 567 2.80 27.08 -15.04
C LEU A 567 3.55 26.09 -15.94
N ILE A 568 4.88 26.14 -15.94
CA ILE A 568 5.73 25.17 -16.68
C ILE A 568 5.52 23.75 -16.17
N LEU A 569 5.55 23.55 -14.84
CA LEU A 569 5.32 22.25 -14.24
C LEU A 569 3.94 21.68 -14.58
N LEU A 570 2.90 22.50 -14.52
CA LEU A 570 1.53 22.10 -14.79
C LEU A 570 1.30 21.66 -16.24
N GLU A 571 2.03 22.21 -17.19
CA GLU A 571 1.94 21.80 -18.60
C GLU A 571 2.30 20.31 -18.77
N GLU A 572 3.30 19.84 -18.01
CA GLU A 572 3.73 18.44 -18.02
C GLU A 572 2.89 17.56 -17.07
N GLU A 573 2.61 18.04 -15.86
CA GLU A 573 1.93 17.26 -14.82
C GLU A 573 0.46 16.96 -15.14
N ASN A 574 -0.19 17.83 -15.91
CA ASN A 574 -1.57 17.65 -16.35
C ASN A 574 -1.69 16.77 -17.61
N ARG A 575 -0.59 16.28 -18.18
CA ARG A 575 -0.65 15.32 -19.28
C ARG A 575 -1.35 14.03 -18.84
N PRO A 576 -2.26 13.48 -19.66
CA PRO A 576 -2.90 12.22 -19.35
C PRO A 576 -1.90 11.07 -19.21
N ARG A 577 -2.01 10.32 -18.16
CA ARG A 577 -1.15 9.16 -17.88
C ARG A 577 -1.80 7.89 -18.39
N TYR A 578 -1.68 7.61 -19.70
CA TYR A 578 -2.34 6.48 -20.36
C TYR A 578 -2.10 5.15 -19.64
N PRO A 579 -0.87 4.73 -19.28
CA PRO A 579 -0.64 3.47 -18.61
C PRO A 579 -1.43 3.31 -17.31
N ASN A 580 -1.48 4.36 -16.48
CA ASN A 580 -2.19 4.32 -15.20
C ASN A 580 -3.72 4.37 -15.37
N ILE A 581 -4.24 5.15 -16.32
CA ILE A 581 -5.67 5.21 -16.63
C ILE A 581 -6.13 3.87 -17.18
N ARG A 582 -5.36 3.26 -18.08
CA ARG A 582 -5.64 1.95 -18.65
C ARG A 582 -5.65 0.88 -17.57
N TRP A 583 -4.61 0.84 -16.73
CA TRP A 583 -4.52 -0.07 -15.59
C TRP A 583 -5.72 0.06 -14.65
N TYR A 584 -6.14 1.31 -14.33
CA TYR A 584 -7.30 1.57 -13.46
C TYR A 584 -8.58 0.94 -14.04
N LEU A 585 -8.86 1.19 -15.31
CA LEU A 585 -10.08 0.70 -15.96
C LEU A 585 -10.06 -0.82 -16.16
N ASP A 586 -8.92 -1.40 -16.54
CA ASP A 586 -8.75 -2.85 -16.65
C ASP A 586 -8.93 -3.55 -15.31
N THR A 587 -8.32 -2.99 -14.27
CA THR A 587 -8.44 -3.50 -12.89
C THR A 587 -9.90 -3.55 -12.43
N LEU A 588 -10.72 -2.64 -12.91
CA LEU A 588 -12.17 -2.61 -12.65
C LEU A 588 -12.98 -3.45 -13.66
N GLY A 589 -12.36 -3.99 -14.70
CA GLY A 589 -13.02 -4.73 -15.77
C GLY A 589 -13.97 -3.86 -16.61
N LEU A 590 -13.61 -2.59 -16.83
CA LEU A 590 -14.38 -1.63 -17.62
C LEU A 590 -13.74 -1.39 -18.98
N ASP A 591 -14.59 -1.20 -19.99
CA ASP A 591 -14.18 -0.90 -21.35
C ASP A 591 -13.57 0.51 -21.44
N TYR A 592 -12.29 0.56 -21.76
CA TYR A 592 -11.51 1.79 -21.82
C TYR A 592 -12.12 2.82 -22.77
N GLU A 593 -12.41 2.45 -24.02
CA GLU A 593 -12.91 3.37 -25.03
C GLU A 593 -14.26 3.96 -24.63
N LYS A 594 -15.18 3.14 -24.10
CA LYS A 594 -16.49 3.60 -23.65
C LYS A 594 -16.36 4.61 -22.53
N VAL A 595 -15.53 4.33 -21.53
CA VAL A 595 -15.34 5.23 -20.38
C VAL A 595 -14.73 6.56 -20.84
N ILE A 596 -13.65 6.52 -21.63
CA ILE A 596 -12.98 7.75 -22.09
C ILE A 596 -13.91 8.57 -23.00
N LYS A 597 -14.67 7.95 -23.90
CA LYS A 597 -15.67 8.65 -24.72
C LYS A 597 -16.73 9.37 -23.87
N VAL A 598 -17.20 8.74 -22.79
CA VAL A 598 -18.13 9.39 -21.84
C VAL A 598 -17.46 10.59 -21.17
N VAL A 599 -16.24 10.44 -20.64
CA VAL A 599 -15.49 11.54 -20.01
C VAL A 599 -15.31 12.71 -20.98
N ASN A 600 -14.90 12.44 -22.22
CA ASN A 600 -14.67 13.47 -23.23
C ASN A 600 -15.97 14.19 -23.66
N SER A 601 -17.11 13.52 -23.58
CA SER A 601 -18.42 14.09 -23.92
C SER A 601 -19.04 14.97 -22.83
N ILE A 602 -18.48 15.00 -21.61
CA ILE A 602 -18.98 15.85 -20.52
C ILE A 602 -18.81 17.32 -20.92
N PRO A 603 -19.87 18.14 -20.76
CA PRO A 603 -19.78 19.57 -21.04
C PRO A 603 -18.64 20.24 -20.25
N LYS A 604 -17.77 20.96 -20.95
CA LYS A 604 -16.63 21.65 -20.31
C LYS A 604 -17.15 22.86 -19.51
N LEU A 605 -16.55 23.14 -18.37
CA LEU A 605 -16.85 24.33 -17.55
C LEU A 605 -16.15 25.60 -18.08
N TYR A 606 -15.39 25.48 -19.15
CA TYR A 606 -14.67 26.58 -19.81
C TYR A 606 -15.00 26.61 -21.32
N LYS A 607 -14.73 27.74 -21.95
CA LYS A 607 -14.85 27.87 -23.40
C LYS A 607 -13.64 27.24 -24.09
N GLU A 608 -13.88 26.44 -25.11
CA GLU A 608 -12.84 25.83 -25.95
C GLU A 608 -12.10 26.87 -26.81
#